data_3bc67472d4032aff1fe94832d3484c96
#
_entry.id   3bc67472d4032aff1fe94832d3484c96
#
_cell.length_a   1.000
_cell.length_b   1.000
_cell.length_c   1.000
_cell.angle_alpha   90.00
_cell.angle_beta   90.00
_cell.angle_gamma   90.00
#
_symmetry.space_group_name_H-M   'P 1'
#
loop_
_entity.id
_entity.type
_entity.pdbx_description
1 polymer ?
#
loop_
_entity_poly.entity_id
_entity_poly.type
_entity_poly.pdbx_seq_one_letter_code
_entity_poly.pdbx_strand_id
1 'polypeptide(L)'
;MDNNEVCHIDTMEGVQKLLKLLPDINTEIGKEGGTVLELSCAFCTDIEVIKYLLEQRADVHHTDKYGRNSFAYSWFNKTPYMDVFINEELKKYW
;
A
#
# COMPACT_ATOMS: atom_id res chain seq x y z
N MET A 1 -2.55 -16.84 -18.25
CA MET A 1 -2.22 -16.48 -16.88
C MET A 1 -2.94 -15.20 -16.50
N ASP A 2 -3.37 -15.20 -15.33
CA ASP A 2 -4.18 -14.11 -14.87
C ASP A 2 -3.33 -13.09 -14.14
N ASN A 3 -3.40 -11.85 -14.57
CA ASN A 3 -2.64 -10.78 -13.93
C ASN A 3 -3.13 -10.50 -12.53
N ASN A 4 -4.31 -10.98 -12.18
CA ASN A 4 -4.87 -10.72 -10.86
C ASN A 4 -4.03 -11.31 -9.75
N GLU A 5 -3.23 -12.32 -10.06
CA GLU A 5 -2.43 -12.96 -9.03
C GLU A 5 -1.33 -12.07 -8.50
N VAL A 6 -0.93 -11.07 -9.26
CA VAL A 6 0.14 -10.17 -8.82
C VAL A 6 -0.40 -8.87 -8.26
N CYS A 7 -1.72 -8.73 -8.23
CA CYS A 7 -2.34 -7.49 -7.79
C CYS A 7 -3.20 -7.66 -6.55
N HIS A 8 -2.94 -8.70 -5.75
CA HIS A 8 -3.73 -8.96 -4.56
C HIS A 8 -3.22 -8.13 -3.40
N ILE A 9 -3.32 -6.82 -3.54
CA ILE A 9 -2.91 -5.89 -2.47
C ILE A 9 -4.09 -5.45 -1.62
N ASP A 10 -5.27 -6.00 -1.89
CA ASP A 10 -6.47 -5.68 -1.13
C ASP A 10 -6.72 -6.64 0.03
N THR A 11 -5.97 -7.74 0.10
CA THR A 11 -6.12 -8.70 1.19
C THR A 11 -4.78 -8.93 1.87
N MET A 12 -4.85 -9.33 3.14
CA MET A 12 -3.63 -9.61 3.91
C MET A 12 -2.84 -10.74 3.29
N GLU A 13 -3.52 -11.81 2.88
CA GLU A 13 -2.86 -12.95 2.29
C GLU A 13 -2.12 -12.57 1.01
N GLY A 14 -2.78 -11.80 0.15
CA GLY A 14 -2.17 -11.39 -1.10
C GLY A 14 -0.96 -10.50 -0.88
N VAL A 15 -1.06 -9.60 0.08
CA VAL A 15 0.06 -8.72 0.40
C VAL A 15 1.23 -9.52 0.93
N GLN A 16 0.98 -10.47 1.82
CA GLN A 16 2.06 -11.28 2.38
C GLN A 16 2.75 -12.11 1.29
N LYS A 17 1.98 -12.65 0.34
CA LYS A 17 2.57 -13.39 -0.77
C LYS A 17 3.44 -12.50 -1.63
N LEU A 18 2.94 -11.29 -1.91
CA LEU A 18 3.68 -10.35 -2.74
C LEU A 18 5.00 -9.96 -2.09
N LEU A 19 4.98 -9.70 -0.79
CA LEU A 19 6.19 -9.30 -0.07
C LEU A 19 7.27 -10.37 -0.13
N LYS A 20 6.89 -11.63 -0.19
CA LYS A 20 7.87 -12.71 -0.30
C LYS A 20 8.59 -12.71 -1.64
N LEU A 21 7.97 -12.12 -2.66
CA LEU A 21 8.55 -12.08 -4.00
C LEU A 21 9.44 -10.85 -4.20
N LEU A 22 9.36 -9.88 -3.31
CA LEU A 22 10.10 -8.63 -3.47
C LEU A 22 11.39 -8.68 -2.66
N PRO A 23 12.47 -8.08 -3.20
CA PRO A 23 13.73 -8.01 -2.44
C PRO A 23 13.60 -7.13 -1.21
N ASP A 24 12.64 -6.20 -1.19
CA ASP A 24 12.51 -5.21 -0.15
C ASP A 24 11.06 -4.74 -0.13
N ILE A 25 10.51 -4.51 1.06
CA ILE A 25 9.14 -4.04 1.18
C ILE A 25 8.93 -2.70 0.48
N ASN A 26 9.98 -1.90 0.34
CA ASN A 26 9.90 -0.59 -0.28
C ASN A 26 10.26 -0.61 -1.76
N THR A 27 10.30 -1.80 -2.36
CA THR A 27 10.53 -1.94 -3.79
C THR A 27 9.37 -1.30 -4.57
N GLU A 28 9.72 -0.52 -5.59
CA GLU A 28 8.70 0.08 -6.46
C GLU A 28 8.15 -0.99 -7.38
N ILE A 29 6.84 -1.20 -7.34
CA ILE A 29 6.19 -2.25 -8.11
C ILE A 29 5.22 -1.72 -9.14
N GLY A 30 4.79 -0.46 -9.00
CA GLY A 30 3.87 0.13 -9.95
C GLY A 30 4.60 0.79 -11.10
N LYS A 31 3.90 1.01 -12.20
CA LYS A 31 4.49 1.68 -13.36
C LYS A 31 4.92 3.11 -13.02
N GLU A 32 4.26 3.70 -12.06
CA GLU A 32 4.58 5.07 -11.65
C GLU A 32 5.52 5.11 -10.45
N GLY A 33 6.08 3.95 -10.06
CA GLY A 33 7.02 3.92 -8.97
C GLY A 33 6.39 3.76 -7.59
N GLY A 34 5.17 3.26 -7.54
CA GLY A 34 4.50 3.04 -6.25
C GLY A 34 5.00 1.81 -5.54
N THR A 35 4.99 1.84 -4.21
CA THR A 35 5.33 0.70 -3.37
C THR A 35 4.08 -0.07 -2.99
N VAL A 36 4.28 -1.23 -2.35
CA VAL A 36 3.15 -2.02 -1.86
C VAL A 36 2.29 -1.20 -0.91
N LEU A 37 2.92 -0.43 -0.01
CA LEU A 37 2.16 0.41 0.92
C LEU A 37 1.30 1.42 0.16
N GLU A 38 1.89 2.10 -0.82
CA GLU A 38 1.16 3.12 -1.56
C GLU A 38 -0.01 2.52 -2.33
N LEU A 39 0.23 1.42 -3.03
CA LEU A 39 -0.84 0.78 -3.79
C LEU A 39 -1.92 0.21 -2.88
N SER A 40 -1.53 -0.32 -1.71
CA SER A 40 -2.50 -0.79 -0.75
C SER A 40 -3.36 0.36 -0.23
N CYS A 41 -2.77 1.52 -0.01
CA CYS A 41 -3.56 2.68 0.41
C CYS A 41 -4.63 3.02 -0.61
N ALA A 42 -4.35 2.81 -1.89
CA ALA A 42 -5.30 3.14 -2.94
C ALA A 42 -6.40 2.07 -3.10
N PHE A 43 -6.08 0.82 -2.82
CA PHE A 43 -6.97 -0.28 -3.22
C PHE A 43 -7.43 -1.20 -2.11
N CYS A 44 -6.82 -1.20 -0.93
CA CYS A 44 -7.20 -2.15 0.10
C CYS A 44 -8.59 -1.83 0.67
N THR A 45 -9.25 -2.88 1.15
CA THR A 45 -10.55 -2.73 1.80
C THR A 45 -10.48 -3.13 3.28
N ASP A 46 -9.29 -3.39 3.78
CA ASP A 46 -9.08 -3.87 5.15
C ASP A 46 -7.92 -3.07 5.75
N ILE A 47 -8.22 -2.27 6.77
CA ILE A 47 -7.22 -1.42 7.39
C ILE A 47 -6.08 -2.24 8.02
N GLU A 48 -6.34 -3.51 8.34
CA GLU A 48 -5.29 -4.35 8.91
C GLU A 48 -4.13 -4.55 7.95
N VAL A 49 -4.38 -4.49 6.65
CA VAL A 49 -3.31 -4.56 5.65
C VAL A 49 -2.35 -3.40 5.84
N ILE A 50 -2.89 -2.20 6.00
CA ILE A 50 -2.07 -1.00 6.18
C ILE A 50 -1.28 -1.11 7.49
N LYS A 51 -1.94 -1.52 8.57
CA LYS A 51 -1.26 -1.68 9.85
C LYS A 51 -0.11 -2.67 9.75
N TYR A 52 -0.35 -3.78 9.06
CA TYR A 52 0.67 -4.81 8.89
C TYR A 52 1.88 -4.25 8.13
N LEU A 53 1.63 -3.54 7.03
CA LEU A 53 2.72 -3.01 6.23
C LEU A 53 3.56 -2.00 7.03
N LEU A 54 2.90 -1.16 7.81
CA LEU A 54 3.61 -0.18 8.62
C LEU A 54 4.45 -0.86 9.70
N GLU A 55 3.92 -1.95 10.28
CA GLU A 55 4.68 -2.72 11.26
C GLU A 55 5.89 -3.40 10.62
N GLN A 56 5.81 -3.70 9.34
CA GLN A 56 6.93 -4.28 8.60
C GLN A 56 7.88 -3.20 8.07
N ARG A 57 7.74 -1.97 8.54
CA ARG A 57 8.62 -0.84 8.23
C ARG A 57 8.51 -0.35 6.79
N ALA A 58 7.31 -0.41 6.23
CA ALA A 58 7.08 0.25 4.94
C ALA A 58 7.33 1.75 5.10
N ASP A 59 7.95 2.34 4.09
CA ASP A 59 8.38 3.74 4.14
C ASP A 59 7.20 4.66 3.83
N VAL A 60 6.72 5.38 4.84
CA VAL A 60 5.59 6.29 4.66
C VAL A 60 5.99 7.57 3.91
N HIS A 61 7.29 7.81 3.77
CA HIS A 61 7.78 9.02 3.12
C HIS A 61 8.11 8.81 1.65
N HIS A 62 7.99 7.57 1.16
CA HIS A 62 8.27 7.27 -0.24
C HIS A 62 7.27 8.01 -1.14
N THR A 63 7.75 8.50 -2.28
CA THR A 63 6.89 9.09 -3.29
C THR A 63 7.12 8.38 -4.61
N ASP A 64 6.07 8.34 -5.44
CA ASP A 64 6.19 7.80 -6.78
C ASP A 64 6.78 8.87 -7.70
N LYS A 65 6.87 8.58 -8.99
CA LYS A 65 7.50 9.50 -9.92
C LYS A 65 6.74 10.81 -10.11
N TYR A 66 5.49 10.86 -9.64
CA TYR A 66 4.69 12.08 -9.69
C TYR A 66 4.69 12.81 -8.34
N GLY A 67 5.47 12.34 -7.39
CA GLY A 67 5.55 12.97 -6.07
C GLY A 67 4.41 12.60 -5.14
N ARG A 68 3.66 11.55 -5.45
CA ARG A 68 2.54 11.13 -4.61
C ARG A 68 3.04 10.17 -3.53
N ASN A 69 2.70 10.46 -2.29
CA ASN A 69 3.03 9.58 -1.16
C ASN A 69 1.82 8.74 -0.78
N SER A 70 1.93 8.02 0.34
CA SER A 70 0.86 7.14 0.79
C SER A 70 -0.42 7.90 1.07
N PHE A 71 -0.33 9.11 1.64
CA PHE A 71 -1.52 9.93 1.88
C PHE A 71 -2.23 10.26 0.58
N ALA A 72 -1.46 10.60 -0.45
CA ALA A 72 -2.05 10.92 -1.75
C ALA A 72 -2.71 9.69 -2.37
N TYR A 73 -2.09 8.53 -2.21
CA TYR A 73 -2.68 7.29 -2.74
C TYR A 73 -4.00 6.94 -2.05
N SER A 74 -4.15 7.27 -0.77
CA SER A 74 -5.40 6.96 -0.06
C SER A 74 -6.58 7.70 -0.65
N TRP A 75 -6.36 8.81 -1.34
CA TRP A 75 -7.41 9.55 -2.01
C TRP A 75 -8.13 8.74 -3.09
N PHE A 76 -7.43 7.77 -3.65
CA PHE A 76 -7.99 6.94 -4.71
C PHE A 76 -8.79 5.76 -4.17
N ASN A 77 -8.80 5.55 -2.85
CA ASN A 77 -9.50 4.43 -2.27
C ASN A 77 -11.00 4.65 -2.34
N LYS A 78 -11.71 3.70 -2.92
CA LYS A 78 -13.14 3.82 -3.13
C LYS A 78 -13.97 3.26 -1.98
N THR A 79 -13.33 2.62 -1.02
CA THR A 79 -14.02 2.11 0.16
C THR A 79 -14.40 3.28 1.05
N PRO A 80 -15.67 3.42 1.43
CA PRO A 80 -16.10 4.57 2.23
C PRO A 80 -15.30 4.71 3.51
N TYR A 81 -14.85 5.94 3.78
CA TYR A 81 -14.11 6.30 4.99
C TYR A 81 -12.75 5.63 5.12
N MET A 82 -12.34 4.84 4.12
CA MET A 82 -11.07 4.13 4.22
C MET A 82 -9.90 5.10 4.26
N ASP A 83 -9.98 6.19 3.50
CA ASP A 83 -8.93 7.20 3.50
C ASP A 83 -8.72 7.80 4.88
N VAL A 84 -9.80 7.99 5.65
CA VAL A 84 -9.70 8.52 7.00
C VAL A 84 -8.93 7.54 7.89
N PHE A 85 -9.31 6.27 7.84
CA PHE A 85 -8.65 5.26 8.66
C PHE A 85 -7.19 5.08 8.27
N ILE A 86 -6.91 5.09 6.96
CA ILE A 86 -5.54 4.97 6.48
C ILE A 86 -4.70 6.13 6.98
N ASN A 87 -5.21 7.35 6.86
CA ASN A 87 -4.47 8.53 7.29
C ASN A 87 -4.17 8.49 8.79
N GLU A 88 -5.09 7.98 9.59
CA GLU A 88 -4.86 7.84 11.02
C GLU A 88 -3.67 6.92 11.31
N GLU A 89 -3.59 5.80 10.58
CA GLU A 89 -2.48 4.87 10.77
C GLU A 89 -1.16 5.44 10.26
N LEU A 90 -1.19 6.10 9.10
CA LEU A 90 0.02 6.68 8.53
C LEU A 90 0.62 7.74 9.45
N LYS A 91 -0.23 8.53 10.08
CA LYS A 91 0.25 9.60 10.96
C LYS A 91 1.07 9.07 12.12
N LYS A 92 0.81 7.85 12.56
CA LYS A 92 1.56 7.27 13.67
C LYS A 92 3.03 7.03 13.31
N TYR A 93 3.33 6.92 12.03
CA TYR A 93 4.67 6.63 11.55
C TYR A 93 5.30 7.82 10.83
N TRP A 94 4.57 8.91 10.69
CA TRP A 94 5.08 10.09 9.98
C TRP A 94 6.06 10.87 10.87
#